data_a654be2606f4d9c9adc92f0095a99063
#
_entry.id   a654be2606f4d9c9adc92f0095a99063
#
_cell.length_a   1.000
_cell.length_b   1.000
_cell.length_c   1.000
_cell.angle_alpha   90.00
_cell.angle_beta   90.00
_cell.angle_gamma   90.00
#
_symmetry.space_group_name_H-M   'P 1'
#
loop_
_entity.id
_entity.type
_entity.pdbx_description
1 polymer ?
#
loop_
_entity_poly.entity_id
_entity_poly.type
_entity_poly.pdbx_seq_one_letter_code
_entity_poly.pdbx_strand_id
1 'polypeptide(L)'
;DTNADAGGAGDASAPPTSATPSTEPVSSEVVVVYPAALPGDPYRPTSACAEFVRVRDGYCTEPGCTRSAFTADVDHVAEYDHARPARGGATSSENLNAKCRPGHLHKTHGDWTDVQYRDDEGRLVTEYVTPEGFVIPGEAETLEDLFPNLRRIRFEQAAKAPPTPRIIVPERQG
;
A
#
# COMPACT_ATOMS: atom_id res chain seq x y z
N ASP A 1 -49.77 -5.27 62.00
CA ASP A 1 -48.43 -4.97 62.57
C ASP A 1 -47.47 -4.70 61.42
N THR A 2 -47.26 -3.49 61.21
CA THR A 2 -46.02 -2.70 61.14
C THR A 2 -44.80 -3.43 60.58
N ASN A 3 -44.27 -3.03 59.45
CA ASN A 3 -43.11 -2.12 59.48
C ASN A 3 -42.76 -1.57 58.09
N ALA A 4 -42.52 -0.30 58.06
CA ALA A 4 -41.86 0.47 57.02
C ALA A 4 -40.37 0.08 56.98
N ASP A 5 -39.69 0.21 55.84
CA ASP A 5 -38.50 1.03 55.77
C ASP A 5 -37.92 1.17 54.35
N ALA A 6 -37.68 2.39 54.06
CA ALA A 6 -36.50 3.05 53.42
C ALA A 6 -35.94 2.41 52.13
N GLY A 7 -36.07 3.02 50.95
CA GLY A 7 -35.28 4.15 50.61
C GLY A 7 -33.82 3.78 50.21
N GLY A 8 -33.58 3.41 48.92
CA GLY A 8 -32.26 3.32 48.34
C GLY A 8 -32.27 3.97 46.96
N ALA A 9 -31.96 5.28 46.91
CA ALA A 9 -31.71 5.99 45.65
C ALA A 9 -30.44 5.42 45.03
N GLY A 10 -30.58 4.61 43.98
CA GLY A 10 -29.50 4.20 43.14
C GLY A 10 -29.07 5.35 42.22
N ASP A 11 -27.89 5.85 42.48
CA ASP A 11 -27.18 6.80 41.63
C ASP A 11 -27.01 6.22 40.21
N ALA A 12 -27.76 6.76 39.26
CA ALA A 12 -27.67 6.41 37.87
C ALA A 12 -26.43 7.14 37.28
N SER A 13 -25.28 6.49 37.40
CA SER A 13 -24.07 6.93 36.75
C SER A 13 -24.30 6.93 35.23
N ALA A 14 -24.25 8.09 34.62
CA ALA A 14 -24.37 8.25 33.17
C ALA A 14 -23.27 7.47 32.46
N PRO A 15 -23.57 6.81 31.32
CA PRO A 15 -22.55 6.13 30.55
C PRO A 15 -21.52 7.14 30.02
N PRO A 16 -20.24 6.73 29.90
CA PRO A 16 -19.20 7.61 29.39
C PRO A 16 -19.56 8.05 27.98
N THR A 17 -19.53 9.34 27.76
CA THR A 17 -19.70 9.98 26.46
C THR A 17 -18.69 9.35 25.47
N SER A 18 -19.20 8.70 24.42
CA SER A 18 -18.39 8.16 23.35
C SER A 18 -17.63 9.32 22.70
N ALA A 19 -16.32 9.35 22.89
CA ALA A 19 -15.46 10.25 22.15
C ALA A 19 -15.59 9.89 20.66
N THR A 20 -16.20 10.78 19.90
CA THR A 20 -16.17 10.71 18.44
C THR A 20 -14.71 10.79 18.02
N PRO A 21 -14.18 9.86 17.22
CA PRO A 21 -12.83 10.00 16.72
C PRO A 21 -12.77 11.28 15.88
N SER A 22 -11.95 12.23 16.31
CA SER A 22 -11.64 13.42 15.54
C SER A 22 -10.97 12.96 14.25
N THR A 23 -11.71 13.03 13.15
CA THR A 23 -11.16 12.82 11.81
C THR A 23 -10.31 14.03 11.47
N GLU A 24 -9.04 14.00 11.91
CA GLU A 24 -8.05 14.95 11.41
C GLU A 24 -8.01 14.81 9.88
N PRO A 25 -8.01 15.92 9.13
CA PRO A 25 -7.91 15.85 7.68
C PRO A 25 -6.59 15.16 7.33
N VAL A 26 -6.68 14.02 6.61
CA VAL A 26 -5.51 13.31 6.10
C VAL A 26 -4.76 14.27 5.19
N SER A 27 -3.53 14.65 5.58
CA SER A 27 -2.68 15.49 4.73
C SER A 27 -2.54 14.84 3.36
N SER A 28 -2.73 15.60 2.29
CA SER A 28 -2.58 15.15 0.91
C SER A 28 -1.11 15.09 0.46
N GLU A 29 -0.18 15.46 1.32
CA GLU A 29 1.24 15.48 1.00
C GLU A 29 1.80 14.07 0.80
N VAL A 30 2.42 13.83 -0.35
CA VAL A 30 3.09 12.57 -0.68
C VAL A 30 4.46 12.54 -0.01
N VAL A 31 4.73 11.44 0.69
CA VAL A 31 6.04 11.17 1.33
C VAL A 31 6.82 10.22 0.42
N VAL A 32 7.88 10.72 -0.21
CA VAL A 32 8.77 9.90 -1.03
C VAL A 32 9.91 9.38 -0.17
N VAL A 33 10.05 8.05 -0.13
CA VAL A 33 11.11 7.36 0.60
C VAL A 33 12.18 6.91 -0.38
N TYR A 34 13.40 7.42 -0.18
CA TYR A 34 14.57 6.98 -0.93
C TYR A 34 15.40 6.03 -0.06
N PRO A 35 15.93 4.95 -0.61
CA PRO A 35 16.77 4.04 0.16
C PRO A 35 18.11 4.69 0.51
N ALA A 36 18.61 4.41 1.72
CA ALA A 36 19.93 4.87 2.15
C ALA A 36 21.06 4.21 1.35
N ALA A 37 20.83 3.01 0.85
CA ALA A 37 21.74 2.27 -0.04
C ALA A 37 20.93 1.56 -1.10
N LEU A 38 21.39 1.62 -2.35
CA LEU A 38 20.78 0.89 -3.46
C LEU A 38 21.31 -0.55 -3.50
N PRO A 39 20.47 -1.53 -3.89
CA PRO A 39 20.95 -2.87 -4.24
C PRO A 39 22.00 -2.79 -5.35
N GLY A 40 22.92 -3.76 -5.37
CA GLY A 40 23.89 -3.88 -6.48
C GLY A 40 23.24 -4.14 -7.83
N ASP A 41 22.02 -4.70 -7.82
CA ASP A 41 21.18 -4.93 -8.98
C ASP A 41 19.96 -3.98 -8.90
N PRO A 42 19.86 -2.97 -9.78
CA PRO A 42 18.76 -2.00 -9.76
C PRO A 42 17.38 -2.58 -10.10
N TYR A 43 17.33 -3.79 -10.65
CA TYR A 43 16.09 -4.55 -10.84
C TYR A 43 15.46 -4.94 -9.51
N ARG A 44 16.29 -5.22 -8.49
CA ARG A 44 15.78 -5.69 -7.20
C ARG A 44 15.30 -4.54 -6.33
N PRO A 45 14.06 -4.59 -5.82
CA PRO A 45 13.62 -3.61 -4.83
C PRO A 45 14.43 -3.75 -3.54
N THR A 46 14.59 -2.66 -2.82
CA THR A 46 15.11 -2.72 -1.44
C THR A 46 14.17 -3.53 -0.56
N SER A 47 14.69 -4.11 0.52
CA SER A 47 13.85 -4.85 1.47
C SER A 47 12.70 -3.99 2.00
N ALA A 48 12.95 -2.71 2.30
CA ALA A 48 11.92 -1.79 2.78
C ALA A 48 10.82 -1.54 1.73
N CYS A 49 11.19 -1.37 0.45
CA CYS A 49 10.23 -1.23 -0.63
C CYS A 49 9.41 -2.53 -0.82
N ALA A 50 10.07 -3.67 -0.84
CA ALA A 50 9.41 -4.96 -0.99
C ALA A 50 8.42 -5.26 0.15
N GLU A 51 8.82 -4.98 1.39
CA GLU A 51 7.94 -5.14 2.55
C GLU A 51 6.76 -4.16 2.51
N PHE A 52 7.00 -2.91 2.12
CA PHE A 52 5.92 -1.94 1.94
C PHE A 52 4.90 -2.42 0.91
N VAL A 53 5.35 -2.93 -0.26
CA VAL A 53 4.45 -3.46 -1.30
C VAL A 53 3.63 -4.63 -0.75
N ARG A 54 4.23 -5.56 -0.01
CA ARG A 54 3.51 -6.67 0.61
C ARG A 54 2.49 -6.22 1.66
N VAL A 55 2.84 -5.24 2.48
CA VAL A 55 1.91 -4.65 3.47
C VAL A 55 0.79 -3.91 2.77
N ARG A 56 1.09 -3.10 1.76
CA ARG A 56 0.09 -2.34 1.00
C ARG A 56 -0.93 -3.27 0.35
N ASP A 57 -0.47 -4.29 -0.36
CA ASP A 57 -1.34 -5.19 -1.13
C ASP A 57 -2.07 -6.19 -0.23
N GLY A 58 -1.47 -6.65 0.87
CA GLY A 58 -2.05 -7.61 1.80
C GLY A 58 -2.23 -9.01 1.22
N TYR A 59 -2.70 -9.10 -0.02
CA TYR A 59 -2.92 -10.32 -0.79
C TYR A 59 -2.27 -10.23 -2.17
N CYS A 60 -2.19 -11.39 -2.84
CA CYS A 60 -1.82 -11.44 -4.24
C CYS A 60 -2.81 -10.63 -5.07
N THR A 61 -2.30 -9.78 -5.96
CA THR A 61 -3.13 -8.88 -6.78
C THR A 61 -3.82 -9.57 -7.96
N GLU A 62 -3.53 -10.85 -8.22
CA GLU A 62 -4.18 -11.64 -9.27
C GLU A 62 -5.70 -11.75 -9.01
N PRO A 63 -6.57 -11.55 -10.02
CA PRO A 63 -8.00 -11.63 -9.86
C PRO A 63 -8.46 -12.93 -9.18
N GLY A 64 -9.30 -12.81 -8.14
CA GLY A 64 -9.82 -13.95 -7.38
C GLY A 64 -8.79 -14.68 -6.51
N CYS A 65 -7.57 -14.19 -6.37
CA CYS A 65 -6.53 -14.83 -5.57
C CYS A 65 -6.55 -14.36 -4.11
N THR A 66 -6.68 -15.30 -3.18
CA THR A 66 -6.70 -15.02 -1.73
C THR A 66 -5.38 -15.37 -1.01
N ARG A 67 -4.28 -15.58 -1.75
CA ARG A 67 -2.98 -15.89 -1.16
C ARG A 67 -2.36 -14.65 -0.55
N SER A 68 -1.77 -14.81 0.63
CA SER A 68 -1.11 -13.71 1.33
C SER A 68 0.03 -13.10 0.52
N ALA A 69 0.10 -11.77 0.48
CA ALA A 69 1.21 -11.03 -0.12
C ALA A 69 2.55 -11.25 0.59
N PHE A 70 2.53 -11.63 1.88
CA PHE A 70 3.76 -11.86 2.65
C PHE A 70 4.57 -13.08 2.20
N THR A 71 3.95 -13.98 1.44
CA THR A 71 4.62 -15.14 0.82
C THR A 71 4.72 -15.00 -0.70
N ALA A 72 4.36 -13.84 -1.24
CA ALA A 72 4.34 -13.57 -2.66
C ALA A 72 5.68 -13.01 -3.16
N ASP A 73 5.93 -13.19 -4.45
CA ASP A 73 6.96 -12.46 -5.17
C ASP A 73 6.54 -10.97 -5.27
N VAL A 74 7.51 -10.07 -5.32
CA VAL A 74 7.26 -8.66 -5.66
C VAL A 74 7.69 -8.48 -7.10
N ASP A 75 6.73 -8.18 -7.96
CA ASP A 75 6.90 -8.17 -9.41
C ASP A 75 6.69 -6.76 -10.00
N HIS A 76 7.37 -6.48 -11.12
CA HIS A 76 7.19 -5.23 -11.86
C HIS A 76 5.92 -5.28 -12.70
N VAL A 77 5.02 -4.30 -12.53
CA VAL A 77 3.82 -4.16 -13.36
C VAL A 77 4.21 -3.88 -14.81
N ALA A 78 4.85 -2.75 -15.05
CA ALA A 78 5.55 -2.49 -16.30
C ALA A 78 6.95 -3.15 -16.22
N GLU A 79 7.23 -4.00 -17.19
CA GLU A 79 8.46 -4.81 -17.22
C GLU A 79 9.74 -3.98 -17.13
N TYR A 80 10.69 -4.45 -16.34
CA TYR A 80 12.01 -3.84 -16.26
C TYR A 80 12.86 -4.18 -17.50
N ASP A 81 13.42 -3.18 -18.15
CA ASP A 81 14.33 -3.39 -19.29
C ASP A 81 15.78 -3.54 -18.79
N HIS A 82 16.26 -4.75 -18.65
CA HIS A 82 17.64 -5.04 -18.21
C HIS A 82 18.72 -4.46 -19.14
N ALA A 83 18.43 -4.29 -20.42
CA ALA A 83 19.37 -3.71 -21.38
C ALA A 83 19.36 -2.17 -21.34
N ARG A 84 18.23 -1.59 -21.04
CA ARG A 84 18.01 -0.14 -21.02
C ARG A 84 17.07 0.26 -19.87
N PRO A 85 17.54 0.25 -18.63
CA PRO A 85 16.69 0.49 -17.44
C PRO A 85 15.86 1.78 -17.47
N ALA A 86 16.34 2.81 -18.17
CA ALA A 86 15.62 4.06 -18.32
C ALA A 86 14.40 3.98 -19.27
N ARG A 87 14.21 2.86 -19.97
CA ARG A 87 13.09 2.62 -20.89
C ARG A 87 12.08 1.60 -20.36
N GLY A 88 12.46 0.80 -19.39
CA GLY A 88 11.57 -0.13 -18.71
C GLY A 88 10.84 0.50 -17.53
N GLY A 89 10.02 -0.29 -16.86
CA GLY A 89 9.35 0.08 -15.63
C GLY A 89 10.35 0.33 -14.50
N ALA A 90 10.13 1.38 -13.73
CA ALA A 90 10.97 1.71 -12.58
C ALA A 90 10.79 0.69 -11.44
N THR A 91 11.84 0.46 -10.67
CA THR A 91 11.74 -0.27 -9.40
C THR A 91 11.27 0.69 -8.31
N SER A 92 9.97 0.89 -8.25
CA SER A 92 9.30 1.78 -7.29
C SER A 92 8.03 1.14 -6.76
N SER A 93 7.52 1.59 -5.62
CA SER A 93 6.28 1.06 -5.06
C SER A 93 5.07 1.23 -5.98
N GLU A 94 5.10 2.22 -6.86
CA GLU A 94 4.00 2.48 -7.82
C GLU A 94 4.02 1.54 -9.03
N ASN A 95 5.15 0.89 -9.30
CA ASN A 95 5.31 -0.05 -10.41
C ASN A 95 5.58 -1.49 -9.94
N LEU A 96 5.37 -1.77 -8.66
CA LEU A 96 5.54 -3.10 -8.09
C LEU A 96 4.23 -3.58 -7.48
N ASN A 97 3.94 -4.87 -7.59
CA ASN A 97 2.83 -5.52 -6.91
C ASN A 97 3.23 -6.87 -6.33
N ALA A 98 2.40 -7.39 -5.42
CA ALA A 98 2.60 -8.71 -4.82
C ALA A 98 1.86 -9.77 -5.64
N LYS A 99 2.62 -10.70 -6.24
CA LYS A 99 2.08 -11.82 -7.01
C LYS A 99 2.47 -13.15 -6.40
N CYS A 100 1.49 -14.01 -6.21
CA CYS A 100 1.80 -15.39 -5.85
C CYS A 100 2.53 -16.08 -7.01
N ARG A 101 3.32 -17.13 -6.70
CA ARG A 101 4.15 -17.80 -7.73
C ARG A 101 3.36 -18.25 -8.97
N PRO A 102 2.15 -18.83 -8.88
CA PRO A 102 1.34 -19.12 -10.06
C PRO A 102 0.96 -17.88 -10.86
N GLY A 103 0.52 -16.77 -10.19
CA GLY A 103 0.17 -15.52 -10.86
C GLY A 103 1.36 -14.87 -11.58
N HIS A 104 2.53 -14.90 -10.96
CA HIS A 104 3.76 -14.43 -11.59
C HIS A 104 4.12 -15.25 -12.85
N LEU A 105 3.97 -16.59 -12.79
CA LEU A 105 4.17 -17.43 -13.96
C LEU A 105 3.10 -17.22 -15.05
N HIS A 106 1.87 -16.92 -14.64
CA HIS A 106 0.77 -16.62 -15.54
C HIS A 106 1.06 -15.34 -16.35
N LYS A 107 1.54 -14.29 -15.70
CA LYS A 107 2.01 -13.09 -16.39
C LYS A 107 3.17 -13.39 -17.33
N THR A 108 4.19 -14.11 -16.84
CA THR A 108 5.43 -14.37 -17.60
C THR A 108 5.19 -15.23 -18.85
N HIS A 109 4.21 -16.15 -18.82
CA HIS A 109 4.01 -17.16 -19.87
C HIS A 109 2.61 -17.14 -20.50
N GLY A 110 1.67 -16.35 -19.95
CA GLY A 110 0.29 -16.35 -20.37
C GLY A 110 -0.14 -15.13 -21.20
N ASP A 111 0.81 -14.29 -21.61
CA ASP A 111 0.58 -13.06 -22.39
C ASP A 111 -0.43 -12.09 -21.72
N TRP A 112 -0.55 -12.16 -20.39
CA TRP A 112 -1.35 -11.22 -19.61
C TRP A 112 -0.54 -9.95 -19.32
N THR A 113 -1.20 -8.81 -19.43
CA THR A 113 -0.58 -7.52 -19.11
C THR A 113 -1.20 -6.95 -17.84
N ASP A 114 -0.38 -6.59 -16.88
CA ASP A 114 -0.81 -5.86 -15.71
C ASP A 114 -0.83 -4.36 -16.02
N VAL A 115 -1.82 -3.67 -15.48
CA VAL A 115 -1.90 -2.22 -15.47
C VAL A 115 -2.13 -1.77 -14.04
N GLN A 116 -1.36 -0.80 -13.57
CA GLN A 116 -1.51 -0.27 -12.22
C GLN A 116 -1.45 1.25 -12.26
N TYR A 117 -2.41 1.89 -11.60
CA TYR A 117 -2.52 3.35 -11.59
C TYR A 117 -3.22 3.83 -10.31
N ARG A 118 -3.21 5.14 -10.08
CA ARG A 118 -3.99 5.78 -9.02
C ARG A 118 -5.26 6.37 -9.60
N ASP A 119 -6.40 6.06 -8.98
CA ASP A 119 -7.67 6.69 -9.32
C ASP A 119 -7.78 8.13 -8.77
N ASP A 120 -8.90 8.78 -9.03
CA ASP A 120 -9.15 10.16 -8.60
C ASP A 120 -9.18 10.32 -7.07
N GLU A 121 -9.47 9.25 -6.34
CA GLU A 121 -9.44 9.19 -4.88
C GLU A 121 -8.04 8.81 -4.34
N GLY A 122 -7.07 8.63 -5.22
CA GLY A 122 -5.70 8.25 -4.89
C GLY A 122 -5.53 6.78 -4.47
N ARG A 123 -6.53 5.92 -4.70
CA ARG A 123 -6.45 4.48 -4.45
C ARG A 123 -5.63 3.82 -5.56
N LEU A 124 -4.81 2.86 -5.18
CA LEU A 124 -4.07 2.06 -6.14
C LEU A 124 -5.01 1.02 -6.75
N VAL A 125 -5.18 1.11 -8.06
CA VAL A 125 -6.01 0.18 -8.86
C VAL A 125 -5.07 -0.69 -9.68
N THR A 126 -5.33 -1.99 -9.67
CA THR A 126 -4.65 -2.95 -10.55
C THR A 126 -5.67 -3.59 -11.47
N GLU A 127 -5.38 -3.62 -12.74
CA GLU A 127 -6.19 -4.26 -13.77
C GLU A 127 -5.33 -5.26 -14.56
N TYR A 128 -5.98 -6.22 -15.15
CA TYR A 128 -5.36 -7.27 -15.94
C TYR A 128 -5.96 -7.30 -17.34
N VAL A 129 -5.13 -7.22 -18.34
CA VAL A 129 -5.56 -7.32 -19.74
C VAL A 129 -5.21 -8.70 -20.26
N THR A 130 -6.24 -9.46 -20.67
CA THR A 130 -6.05 -10.78 -21.26
C THR A 130 -5.50 -10.69 -22.69
N PRO A 131 -4.97 -11.78 -23.26
CA PRO A 131 -4.53 -11.81 -24.66
C PRO A 131 -5.63 -11.42 -25.66
N GLU A 132 -6.90 -11.68 -25.31
CA GLU A 132 -8.06 -11.33 -26.12
C GLU A 132 -8.49 -9.86 -25.98
N GLY A 133 -7.85 -9.11 -25.04
CA GLY A 133 -8.12 -7.70 -24.80
C GLY A 133 -9.23 -7.43 -23.76
N PHE A 134 -9.66 -8.42 -22.99
CA PHE A 134 -10.57 -8.18 -21.87
C PHE A 134 -9.83 -7.56 -20.71
N VAL A 135 -10.42 -6.54 -20.10
CA VAL A 135 -9.91 -5.91 -18.87
C VAL A 135 -10.64 -6.54 -17.68
N ILE A 136 -9.86 -7.10 -16.78
CA ILE A 136 -10.36 -7.73 -15.55
C ILE A 136 -9.84 -6.92 -14.38
N PRO A 137 -10.70 -6.37 -13.51
CA PRO A 137 -10.24 -5.67 -12.33
C PRO A 137 -9.53 -6.64 -11.37
N GLY A 138 -8.43 -6.19 -10.78
CA GLY A 138 -7.84 -6.84 -9.64
C GLY A 138 -8.79 -6.68 -8.44
N GLU A 139 -9.12 -7.77 -7.76
CA GLU A 139 -10.13 -7.77 -6.70
C GLU A 139 -9.58 -7.38 -5.32
N ALA A 140 -8.30 -7.13 -5.21
CA ALA A 140 -7.70 -6.94 -3.91
C ALA A 140 -8.12 -5.60 -3.30
N GLU A 141 -8.95 -5.63 -2.25
CA GLU A 141 -8.95 -4.58 -1.25
C GLU A 141 -7.53 -4.49 -0.68
N THR A 142 -6.89 -3.37 -0.88
CA THR A 142 -5.55 -3.15 -0.35
C THR A 142 -5.63 -2.65 1.09
N LEU A 143 -4.54 -2.81 1.86
CA LEU A 143 -4.49 -2.20 3.19
C LEU A 143 -4.53 -0.66 3.14
N GLU A 144 -4.36 -0.05 1.98
CA GLU A 144 -4.60 1.38 1.78
C GLU A 144 -6.05 1.79 2.02
N ASP A 145 -7.01 0.87 1.88
CA ASP A 145 -8.43 1.14 2.14
C ASP A 145 -8.72 1.17 3.65
N LEU A 146 -8.03 0.32 4.41
CA LEU A 146 -8.10 0.32 5.87
C LEU A 146 -7.22 1.41 6.49
N PHE A 147 -6.09 1.73 5.87
CA PHE A 147 -5.11 2.70 6.35
C PHE A 147 -4.80 3.74 5.27
N PRO A 148 -5.68 4.73 5.03
CA PRO A 148 -5.53 5.71 3.94
C PRO A 148 -4.19 6.48 3.93
N ASN A 149 -3.52 6.59 5.07
CA ASN A 149 -2.20 7.20 5.15
C ASN A 149 -1.13 6.46 4.36
N LEU A 150 -1.30 5.15 4.09
CA LEU A 150 -0.38 4.39 3.23
C LEU A 150 -0.37 4.91 1.79
N ARG A 151 -1.50 5.46 1.32
CA ARG A 151 -1.62 6.07 -0.03
C ARG A 151 -0.64 7.20 -0.28
N ARG A 152 -0.07 7.78 0.79
CA ARG A 152 0.86 8.90 0.72
C ARG A 152 2.32 8.46 0.58
N ILE A 153 2.63 7.20 0.88
CA ILE A 153 4.00 6.70 0.93
C ILE A 153 4.38 6.18 -0.45
N ARG A 154 5.51 6.66 -0.97
CA ARG A 154 6.12 6.21 -2.22
C ARG A 154 7.55 5.80 -1.97
N PHE A 155 7.91 4.62 -2.41
CA PHE A 155 9.31 4.16 -2.44
C PHE A 155 9.83 4.31 -3.85
N GLU A 156 10.84 5.14 -4.01
CA GLU A 156 11.53 5.36 -5.27
C GLU A 156 12.93 4.77 -5.18
N GLN A 157 13.29 3.99 -6.17
CA GLN A 157 14.66 3.53 -6.34
C GLN A 157 15.27 4.33 -7.48
N ALA A 158 15.94 5.42 -7.16
CA ALA A 158 16.46 6.33 -8.15
C ALA A 158 17.55 5.65 -8.99
N ALA A 159 17.41 5.72 -10.31
CA ALA A 159 18.49 5.41 -11.25
C ALA A 159 19.61 6.48 -11.24
N LYS A 160 19.41 7.60 -10.57
CA LYS A 160 20.35 8.69 -10.32
C LYS A 160 20.42 8.98 -8.83
N ALA A 161 21.62 9.36 -8.35
CA ALA A 161 21.85 9.74 -6.96
C ALA A 161 20.71 10.61 -6.42
N PRO A 162 20.11 10.23 -5.28
CA PRO A 162 18.99 10.97 -4.72
C PRO A 162 19.41 12.40 -4.39
N PRO A 163 18.51 13.36 -4.50
CA PRO A 163 18.74 14.65 -3.88
C PRO A 163 18.97 14.43 -2.39
N THR A 164 19.96 15.11 -1.83
CA THR A 164 20.28 15.03 -0.40
C THR A 164 19.00 15.19 0.43
N PRO A 165 18.66 14.23 1.29
CA PRO A 165 17.42 14.31 2.07
C PRO A 165 17.45 15.59 2.90
N ARG A 166 16.53 16.49 2.65
CA ARG A 166 16.27 17.60 3.57
C ARG A 166 15.49 17.05 4.74
N ILE A 167 16.18 16.78 5.83
CA ILE A 167 15.54 16.56 7.13
C ILE A 167 14.90 17.89 7.51
N ILE A 168 13.62 18.05 7.33
CA ILE A 168 12.86 19.16 7.88
C ILE A 168 12.69 18.81 9.38
N VAL A 169 13.58 19.35 10.20
CA VAL A 169 13.38 19.34 11.65
C VAL A 169 12.34 20.42 11.93
N PRO A 170 11.16 20.10 12.47
CA PRO A 170 10.21 21.13 12.86
C PRO A 170 10.86 22.02 13.91
N GLU A 171 10.89 23.33 13.67
CA GLU A 171 11.31 24.29 14.68
C GLU A 171 10.44 24.13 15.92
N ARG A 172 11.05 23.84 17.06
CA ARG A 172 10.39 23.89 18.35
C ARG A 172 9.98 25.35 18.59
N GLN A 173 8.68 25.60 18.51
CA GLN A 173 8.16 26.87 19.02
C GLN A 173 8.41 26.90 20.53
N GLY A 174 9.27 27.84 20.97
CA GLY A 174 9.55 28.16 22.36
C GLY A 174 8.40 28.97 23.00
#